data_f75c05974976ef263243759c2f3348e9
#
_entry.id   f75c05974976ef263243759c2f3348e9
#
_cell.length_a   1.000
_cell.length_b   1.000
_cell.length_c   1.000
_cell.angle_alpha   90.00
_cell.angle_beta   90.00
_cell.angle_gamma   90.00
#
_symmetry.space_group_name_H-M   'P 1'
#
loop_
_entity.id
_entity.type
_entity.pdbx_description
1 polymer ?
#
loop_
_entity_poly.entity_id
_entity_poly.type
_entity_poly.pdbx_seq_one_letter_code
_entity_poly.pdbx_strand_id
1 'polypeptide(L)'
;MEFSEATRLLSPDPLPLEMCVERLPNGQLHVAVRTYLIDCTGEMFQWWFGSGPGTREYAWWHPVDHAGSAWLDMPDDGTGIGSTHAADEKLGDDVVHSLKIRFYDPVETFGDELAAAKARGDISAAVLADIGLGAEPPRDERGRPLGGKLVHLGRDTPFGMVLRSNFWLGCGLPLSPEELEQEMPLQLGLNLMKHSWQEWFYLMRFLPAVYIAERRDEVPAPVAW
;
A
#
# COMPACT_ATOMS: atom_id res chain seq x y z
N MET A 1 5.40 15.94 -0.58
CA MET A 1 3.98 16.27 -0.87
C MET A 1 3.14 16.01 0.37
N GLU A 2 2.32 16.97 0.79
CA GLU A 2 1.38 16.80 1.92
C GLU A 2 0.26 15.81 1.54
N PHE A 3 -0.27 15.08 2.53
CA PHE A 3 -1.38 14.14 2.28
C PHE A 3 -2.64 14.83 1.71
N SER A 4 -2.88 16.07 2.07
CA SER A 4 -3.97 16.90 1.52
C SER A 4 -3.89 17.12 0.00
N GLU A 5 -2.72 16.92 -0.58
CA GLU A 5 -2.46 17.03 -2.02
C GLU A 5 -2.52 15.65 -2.74
N ALA A 6 -2.90 14.56 -2.04
CA ALA A 6 -2.85 13.19 -2.57
C ALA A 6 -3.67 12.99 -3.86
N THR A 7 -4.68 13.83 -4.11
CA THR A 7 -5.46 13.84 -5.36
C THR A 7 -4.58 14.01 -6.61
N ARG A 8 -3.42 14.66 -6.49
CA ARG A 8 -2.44 14.79 -7.58
C ARG A 8 -1.89 13.45 -8.06
N LEU A 9 -1.92 12.41 -7.20
CA LEU A 9 -1.50 11.06 -7.54
C LEU A 9 -2.41 10.39 -8.58
N LEU A 10 -3.65 10.86 -8.74
CA LEU A 10 -4.59 10.34 -9.72
C LEU A 10 -4.21 10.70 -11.18
N SER A 11 -3.39 11.74 -11.38
CA SER A 11 -2.89 12.08 -12.72
C SER A 11 -1.84 11.07 -13.20
N PRO A 12 -1.89 10.63 -14.48
CA PRO A 12 -0.85 9.82 -15.09
C PRO A 12 0.46 10.58 -15.33
N ASP A 13 0.43 11.91 -15.25
CA ASP A 13 1.59 12.76 -15.50
C ASP A 13 2.72 12.49 -14.49
N PRO A 14 3.99 12.62 -14.90
CA PRO A 14 5.12 12.52 -13.99
C PRO A 14 5.01 13.53 -12.84
N LEU A 15 5.25 13.06 -11.64
CA LEU A 15 5.36 13.92 -10.46
C LEU A 15 6.81 14.38 -10.29
N PRO A 16 7.06 15.52 -9.62
CA PRO A 16 8.43 15.99 -9.34
C PRO A 16 9.27 14.95 -8.59
N LEU A 17 8.64 14.15 -7.72
CA LEU A 17 9.29 13.11 -6.93
C LEU A 17 8.46 11.83 -7.03
N GLU A 18 8.96 10.87 -7.82
CA GLU A 18 8.35 9.53 -7.99
C GLU A 18 9.03 8.46 -7.11
N MET A 19 10.30 8.70 -6.72
CA MET A 19 11.08 7.89 -5.81
C MET A 19 11.81 8.83 -4.86
N CYS A 20 11.32 8.98 -3.64
CA CYS A 20 11.91 9.92 -2.70
C CYS A 20 11.55 9.62 -1.24
N VAL A 21 12.37 10.19 -0.36
CA VAL A 21 12.06 10.38 1.05
C VAL A 21 12.20 11.87 1.34
N GLU A 22 11.12 12.48 1.84
CA GLU A 22 11.04 13.92 2.05
C GLU A 22 10.51 14.21 3.46
N ARG A 23 11.25 15.05 4.23
CA ARG A 23 10.73 15.62 5.47
C ARG A 23 9.82 16.80 5.15
N LEU A 24 8.57 16.70 5.55
CA LEU A 24 7.59 17.77 5.36
C LEU A 24 7.72 18.86 6.45
N PRO A 25 7.25 20.08 6.20
CA PRO A 25 7.33 21.17 7.19
C PRO A 25 6.63 20.88 8.53
N ASN A 26 5.62 20.00 8.50
CA ASN A 26 4.89 19.56 9.70
C ASN A 26 5.60 18.41 10.46
N GLY A 27 6.82 18.05 10.08
CA GLY A 27 7.61 17.00 10.72
C GLY A 27 7.34 15.59 10.18
N GLN A 28 6.28 15.38 9.42
CA GLN A 28 5.97 14.07 8.83
C GLN A 28 7.02 13.66 7.79
N LEU A 29 7.16 12.36 7.59
CA LEU A 29 8.03 11.81 6.57
C LEU A 29 7.17 11.28 5.40
N HIS A 30 7.30 11.90 4.23
CA HIS A 30 6.69 11.42 2.99
C HIS A 30 7.67 10.51 2.27
N VAL A 31 7.21 9.29 1.96
CA VAL A 31 7.96 8.30 1.18
C VAL A 31 7.17 7.99 -0.07
N ALA A 32 7.78 8.19 -1.24
CA ALA A 32 7.19 7.86 -2.53
C ALA A 32 8.00 6.76 -3.21
N VAL A 33 7.29 5.76 -3.74
CA VAL A 33 7.87 4.62 -4.46
C VAL A 33 7.07 4.40 -5.73
N ARG A 34 7.77 4.37 -6.87
CA ARG A 34 7.17 4.00 -8.15
C ARG A 34 7.74 2.68 -8.63
N THR A 35 6.88 1.69 -8.83
CA THR A 35 7.28 0.35 -9.26
C THR A 35 6.53 -0.03 -10.54
N TYR A 36 7.16 -0.82 -11.37
CA TYR A 36 6.56 -1.40 -12.55
C TYR A 36 6.32 -2.90 -12.32
N LEU A 37 5.06 -3.32 -12.26
CA LEU A 37 4.67 -4.71 -12.05
C LEU A 37 4.35 -5.33 -13.41
N ILE A 38 5.33 -6.05 -13.96
CA ILE A 38 5.22 -6.72 -15.26
C ILE A 38 4.13 -7.80 -15.18
N ASP A 39 3.31 -7.91 -16.24
CA ASP A 39 2.21 -8.88 -16.38
C ASP A 39 1.11 -8.80 -15.31
N CYS A 40 1.17 -7.84 -14.40
CA CYS A 40 0.13 -7.59 -13.41
C CYS A 40 -0.88 -6.56 -13.90
N THR A 41 -2.11 -6.67 -13.44
CA THR A 41 -3.18 -5.67 -13.64
C THR A 41 -3.67 -5.10 -12.32
N GLY A 42 -4.36 -3.95 -12.38
CA GLY A 42 -5.00 -3.37 -11.22
C GLY A 42 -6.04 -4.29 -10.59
N GLU A 43 -6.73 -5.09 -11.40
CA GLU A 43 -7.68 -6.11 -10.91
C GLU A 43 -6.97 -7.17 -10.07
N MET A 44 -5.84 -7.73 -10.54
CA MET A 44 -5.02 -8.68 -9.80
C MET A 44 -4.52 -8.08 -8.48
N PHE A 45 -4.09 -6.82 -8.52
CA PHE A 45 -3.58 -6.10 -7.37
C PHE A 45 -4.68 -5.90 -6.30
N GLN A 46 -5.86 -5.44 -6.68
CA GLN A 46 -6.99 -5.29 -5.75
C GLN A 46 -7.45 -6.63 -5.19
N TRP A 47 -7.52 -7.67 -6.03
CA TRP A 47 -7.85 -9.01 -5.59
C TRP A 47 -6.89 -9.53 -4.52
N TRP A 48 -5.58 -9.25 -4.64
CA TRP A 48 -4.59 -9.67 -3.64
C TRP A 48 -4.94 -9.17 -2.23
N PHE A 49 -5.29 -7.91 -2.10
CA PHE A 49 -5.71 -7.33 -0.82
C PHE A 49 -7.08 -7.85 -0.36
N GLY A 50 -8.00 -8.08 -1.27
CA GLY A 50 -9.31 -8.64 -0.98
C GLY A 50 -9.29 -10.13 -0.63
N SER A 51 -8.25 -10.87 -1.06
CA SER A 51 -8.10 -12.31 -0.76
C SER A 51 -7.61 -12.60 0.66
N GLY A 52 -7.07 -11.61 1.37
CA GLY A 52 -6.58 -11.77 2.74
C GLY A 52 -5.43 -12.76 2.86
N PRO A 53 -4.29 -12.52 2.18
CA PRO A 53 -3.17 -13.45 2.18
C PRO A 53 -2.65 -13.73 3.60
N GLY A 54 -2.54 -15.01 3.95
CA GLY A 54 -2.03 -15.46 5.24
C GLY A 54 -0.52 -15.33 5.36
N THR A 55 0.05 -15.76 6.50
CA THR A 55 1.50 -15.62 6.77
C THR A 55 2.36 -16.29 5.69
N ARG A 56 1.92 -17.42 5.12
CA ARG A 56 2.68 -18.10 4.06
C ARG A 56 2.76 -17.27 2.78
N GLU A 57 1.65 -16.75 2.32
CA GLU A 57 1.54 -15.90 1.12
C GLU A 57 2.21 -14.55 1.37
N TYR A 58 2.13 -14.03 2.58
CA TYR A 58 2.80 -12.81 3.01
C TYR A 58 4.33 -12.97 2.96
N ALA A 59 4.86 -14.13 3.38
CA ALA A 59 6.28 -14.45 3.24
C ALA A 59 6.73 -14.60 1.77
N TRP A 60 5.84 -15.00 0.85
CA TRP A 60 6.17 -14.96 -0.58
C TRP A 60 6.26 -13.55 -1.12
N TRP A 61 5.40 -12.67 -0.60
CA TRP A 61 5.36 -11.26 -0.99
C TRP A 61 6.67 -10.52 -0.61
N HIS A 62 7.23 -10.80 0.58
CA HIS A 62 8.59 -10.33 0.92
C HIS A 62 9.33 -11.38 1.77
N PRO A 63 10.11 -12.27 1.14
CA PRO A 63 10.68 -13.44 1.83
C PRO A 63 11.75 -13.12 2.90
N VAL A 64 12.23 -11.87 2.94
CA VAL A 64 13.25 -11.44 3.91
C VAL A 64 12.65 -10.68 5.08
N ASP A 65 11.68 -9.81 4.80
CA ASP A 65 11.18 -8.85 5.79
C ASP A 65 9.82 -9.24 6.37
N HIS A 66 8.94 -9.90 5.61
CA HIS A 66 7.63 -10.30 6.10
C HIS A 66 7.70 -11.53 7.01
N ALA A 67 7.21 -11.42 8.25
CA ALA A 67 7.32 -12.46 9.28
C ALA A 67 5.97 -13.03 9.71
N GLY A 68 4.91 -12.25 9.72
CA GLY A 68 3.57 -12.67 10.14
C GLY A 68 2.45 -11.85 9.52
N SER A 69 1.30 -12.50 9.28
CA SER A 69 0.11 -11.87 8.72
C SER A 69 -1.15 -12.46 9.32
N ALA A 70 -2.03 -11.59 9.78
CA ALA A 70 -3.39 -11.95 10.16
C ALA A 70 -4.35 -10.83 9.73
N TRP A 71 -5.49 -11.21 9.17
CA TRP A 71 -6.53 -10.27 8.77
C TRP A 71 -7.65 -10.30 9.79
N LEU A 72 -7.99 -9.12 10.30
CA LEU A 72 -9.06 -8.91 11.28
C LEU A 72 -10.22 -8.23 10.56
N ASP A 73 -11.44 -8.62 10.90
CA ASP A 73 -12.68 -8.01 10.37
C ASP A 73 -12.73 -8.01 8.82
N MET A 74 -12.21 -9.07 8.18
CA MET A 74 -12.23 -9.19 6.71
C MET A 74 -13.68 -9.32 6.24
N PRO A 75 -14.16 -8.43 5.35
CA PRO A 75 -15.49 -8.55 4.77
C PRO A 75 -15.54 -9.68 3.74
N ASP A 76 -16.74 -10.29 3.60
CA ASP A 76 -16.97 -11.38 2.62
C ASP A 76 -17.18 -10.88 1.19
N ASP A 77 -17.06 -9.56 0.94
CA ASP A 77 -17.31 -8.95 -0.37
C ASP A 77 -16.07 -8.95 -1.29
N GLY A 78 -14.94 -9.46 -0.81
CA GLY A 78 -13.69 -9.55 -1.56
C GLY A 78 -12.99 -8.21 -1.80
N THR A 79 -13.44 -7.10 -1.17
CA THR A 79 -12.79 -5.79 -1.33
C THR A 79 -11.63 -5.55 -0.37
N GLY A 80 -11.65 -6.20 0.79
CA GLY A 80 -10.75 -5.92 1.91
C GLY A 80 -11.00 -4.57 2.60
N ILE A 81 -11.91 -3.74 2.10
CA ILE A 81 -12.26 -2.45 2.69
C ILE A 81 -12.89 -2.66 4.07
N GLY A 82 -12.37 -1.96 5.07
CA GLY A 82 -12.84 -2.11 6.45
C GLY A 82 -12.13 -3.23 7.23
N SER A 83 -11.23 -4.00 6.62
CA SER A 83 -10.39 -4.96 7.33
C SER A 83 -9.17 -4.30 7.97
N THR A 84 -8.57 -4.97 8.95
CA THR A 84 -7.28 -4.61 9.52
C THR A 84 -6.30 -5.74 9.27
N HIS A 85 -5.22 -5.45 8.55
CA HIS A 85 -4.08 -6.34 8.43
C HIS A 85 -3.17 -6.15 9.64
N ALA A 86 -3.04 -7.18 10.46
CA ALA A 86 -2.05 -7.27 11.51
C ALA A 86 -0.80 -7.90 10.89
N ALA A 87 0.16 -7.06 10.52
CA ALA A 87 1.40 -7.46 9.88
C ALA A 87 2.56 -7.42 10.88
N ASP A 88 3.44 -8.42 10.80
CA ASP A 88 4.73 -8.44 11.47
C ASP A 88 5.80 -8.42 10.39
N GLU A 89 6.65 -7.37 10.38
CA GLU A 89 7.66 -7.17 9.35
C GLU A 89 8.91 -6.44 9.85
N LYS A 90 10.00 -6.62 9.14
CA LYS A 90 11.23 -5.84 9.33
C LYS A 90 11.21 -4.64 8.38
N LEU A 91 11.75 -3.52 8.84
CA LEU A 91 11.87 -2.31 8.05
C LEU A 91 13.34 -1.90 7.88
N GLY A 92 14.13 -2.86 7.35
CA GLY A 92 15.56 -2.63 7.03
C GLY A 92 16.51 -2.79 8.22
N ASP A 93 16.00 -3.27 9.35
CA ASP A 93 16.76 -3.71 10.51
C ASP A 93 16.42 -5.19 10.81
N ASP A 94 17.04 -5.76 11.86
CA ASP A 94 16.76 -7.13 12.27
C ASP A 94 15.59 -7.25 13.27
N VAL A 95 14.93 -6.12 13.57
CA VAL A 95 13.81 -6.06 14.51
C VAL A 95 12.51 -6.28 13.74
N VAL A 96 11.68 -7.20 14.25
CA VAL A 96 10.32 -7.38 13.73
C VAL A 96 9.40 -6.35 14.40
N HIS A 97 8.76 -5.54 13.58
CA HIS A 97 7.77 -4.55 13.98
C HIS A 97 6.37 -5.08 13.73
N SER A 98 5.48 -4.96 14.72
CA SER A 98 4.06 -5.25 14.54
C SER A 98 3.36 -4.00 14.02
N LEU A 99 2.54 -4.15 13.00
CA LEU A 99 1.75 -3.09 12.39
C LEU A 99 0.26 -3.42 12.44
N LYS A 100 -0.56 -2.39 12.51
CA LYS A 100 -2.00 -2.45 12.26
C LYS A 100 -2.30 -1.54 11.08
N ILE A 101 -2.68 -2.14 9.95
CA ILE A 101 -2.96 -1.47 8.70
C ILE A 101 -4.46 -1.57 8.44
N ARG A 102 -5.21 -0.48 8.65
CA ARG A 102 -6.66 -0.42 8.51
C ARG A 102 -7.05 0.12 7.15
N PHE A 103 -7.58 -0.75 6.29
CA PHE A 103 -8.03 -0.37 4.95
C PHE A 103 -9.36 0.37 5.00
N TYR A 104 -9.50 1.39 4.14
CA TYR A 104 -10.72 2.17 4.02
C TYR A 104 -11.04 2.49 2.56
N ASP A 105 -12.28 2.91 2.30
CA ASP A 105 -12.74 3.21 0.94
C ASP A 105 -11.95 4.39 0.36
N PRO A 106 -11.25 4.19 -0.78
CA PRO A 106 -10.53 5.27 -1.46
C PRO A 106 -11.37 6.50 -1.80
N VAL A 107 -12.68 6.35 -1.92
CA VAL A 107 -13.62 7.47 -2.13
C VAL A 107 -13.59 8.46 -0.97
N GLU A 108 -13.28 8.02 0.26
CA GLU A 108 -13.14 8.94 1.41
C GLU A 108 -12.02 9.98 1.21
N THR A 109 -10.97 9.63 0.46
CA THR A 109 -9.85 10.53 0.18
C THR A 109 -10.02 11.29 -1.13
N PHE A 110 -10.49 10.62 -2.16
CA PHE A 110 -10.48 11.15 -3.53
C PHE A 110 -11.84 11.63 -4.04
N GLY A 111 -12.93 11.28 -3.35
CA GLY A 111 -14.29 11.64 -3.79
C GLY A 111 -14.58 11.18 -5.22
N ASP A 112 -15.31 12.00 -5.95
CA ASP A 112 -15.74 11.72 -7.35
C ASP A 112 -14.55 11.71 -8.34
N GLU A 113 -13.41 12.32 -7.97
CA GLU A 113 -12.23 12.35 -8.84
C GLU A 113 -11.64 10.97 -9.07
N LEU A 114 -11.79 10.03 -8.11
CA LEU A 114 -11.38 8.65 -8.30
C LEU A 114 -12.17 7.97 -9.42
N ALA A 115 -13.50 8.12 -9.42
CA ALA A 115 -14.35 7.54 -10.46
C ALA A 115 -14.03 8.13 -11.84
N ALA A 116 -13.80 9.44 -11.90
CA ALA A 116 -13.40 10.13 -13.12
C ALA A 116 -12.03 9.64 -13.64
N ALA A 117 -11.04 9.46 -12.76
CA ALA A 117 -9.71 8.95 -13.12
C ALA A 117 -9.79 7.49 -13.62
N LYS A 118 -10.59 6.65 -12.95
CA LYS A 118 -10.84 5.26 -13.41
C LYS A 118 -11.50 5.23 -14.79
N ALA A 119 -12.50 6.08 -15.02
CA ALA A 119 -13.19 6.15 -16.31
C ALA A 119 -12.27 6.59 -17.46
N ARG A 120 -11.25 7.38 -17.21
CA ARG A 120 -10.23 7.77 -18.20
C ARG A 120 -9.12 6.72 -18.39
N GLY A 121 -9.04 5.71 -17.51
CA GLY A 121 -7.95 4.74 -17.49
C GLY A 121 -6.66 5.27 -16.84
N ASP A 122 -6.73 6.40 -16.15
CA ASP A 122 -5.60 6.97 -15.41
C ASP A 122 -5.26 6.12 -14.17
N ILE A 123 -6.28 5.48 -13.58
CA ILE A 123 -6.18 4.59 -12.42
C ILE A 123 -6.94 3.28 -12.70
N SER A 124 -6.32 2.13 -12.43
CA SER A 124 -6.95 0.81 -12.49
C SER A 124 -7.13 0.16 -11.10
N ALA A 125 -6.31 0.58 -10.13
CA ALA A 125 -6.38 0.09 -8.75
C ALA A 125 -6.16 1.21 -7.74
N ALA A 126 -6.85 1.14 -6.60
CA ALA A 126 -6.65 2.04 -5.47
C ALA A 126 -6.80 1.27 -4.16
N VAL A 127 -5.76 1.28 -3.32
CA VAL A 127 -5.73 0.68 -1.99
C VAL A 127 -5.21 1.71 -1.00
N LEU A 128 -6.01 2.06 -0.02
CA LEU A 128 -5.70 3.07 0.97
C LEU A 128 -5.85 2.51 2.38
N ALA A 129 -4.95 2.92 3.28
CA ALA A 129 -5.01 2.51 4.67
C ALA A 129 -4.44 3.56 5.63
N ASP A 130 -4.92 3.49 6.88
CA ASP A 130 -4.26 4.10 8.03
C ASP A 130 -3.35 3.06 8.69
N ILE A 131 -2.15 3.49 9.12
CA ILE A 131 -1.12 2.61 9.66
C ILE A 131 -0.83 3.01 11.11
N GLY A 132 -0.72 2.02 11.99
CA GLY A 132 -0.22 2.20 13.35
C GLY A 132 0.88 1.22 13.68
N LEU A 133 1.90 1.67 14.40
CA LEU A 133 3.02 0.87 14.88
C LEU A 133 2.69 0.26 16.24
N GLY A 134 3.03 -1.01 16.43
CA GLY A 134 2.81 -1.78 17.64
C GLY A 134 1.52 -2.60 17.61
N ALA A 135 1.39 -3.50 18.59
CA ALA A 135 0.24 -4.39 18.73
C ALA A 135 -1.06 -3.60 19.01
N GLU A 136 -0.97 -2.53 19.79
CA GLU A 136 -2.06 -1.65 20.19
C GLU A 136 -1.68 -0.18 19.91
N PRO A 137 -1.68 0.26 18.64
CA PRO A 137 -1.37 1.64 18.31
C PRO A 137 -2.44 2.62 18.82
N PRO A 138 -2.09 3.89 19.05
CA PRO A 138 -3.09 4.93 19.30
C PRO A 138 -4.10 4.99 18.15
N ARG A 139 -5.33 5.40 18.47
CA ARG A 139 -6.44 5.42 17.52
C ARG A 139 -7.14 6.76 17.51
N ASP A 140 -7.72 7.12 16.38
CA ASP A 140 -8.61 8.27 16.25
C ASP A 140 -10.02 7.96 16.84
N GLU A 141 -10.92 8.96 16.80
CA GLU A 141 -12.31 8.84 17.26
C GLU A 141 -13.13 7.80 16.48
N ARG A 142 -12.69 7.44 15.27
CA ARG A 142 -13.31 6.39 14.43
C ARG A 142 -12.69 5.00 14.67
N GLY A 143 -11.74 4.89 15.61
CA GLY A 143 -11.03 3.66 15.93
C GLY A 143 -9.94 3.28 14.90
N ARG A 144 -9.56 4.19 14.00
CA ARG A 144 -8.48 3.97 13.03
C ARG A 144 -7.12 4.19 13.68
N PRO A 145 -6.10 3.37 13.35
CA PRO A 145 -4.77 3.54 13.91
C PRO A 145 -4.16 4.87 13.47
N LEU A 146 -3.42 5.50 14.39
CA LEU A 146 -2.62 6.69 14.14
C LEU A 146 -1.15 6.32 14.03
N GLY A 147 -0.41 7.01 13.16
CA GLY A 147 1.02 6.79 12.94
C GLY A 147 1.43 6.90 11.49
N GLY A 148 0.52 6.65 10.56
CA GLY A 148 0.81 6.82 9.14
C GLY A 148 -0.41 6.64 8.25
N LYS A 149 -0.22 7.03 6.98
CA LYS A 149 -1.16 6.77 5.89
C LYS A 149 -0.44 6.10 4.74
N LEU A 150 -1.19 5.27 4.04
CA LEU A 150 -0.75 4.51 2.87
C LEU A 150 -1.70 4.80 1.71
N VAL A 151 -1.13 5.07 0.54
CA VAL A 151 -1.85 5.17 -0.73
C VAL A 151 -1.12 4.36 -1.78
N HIS A 152 -1.76 3.33 -2.31
CA HIS A 152 -1.32 2.60 -3.49
C HIS A 152 -2.27 2.86 -4.65
N LEU A 153 -1.75 3.40 -5.74
CA LEU A 153 -2.50 3.65 -6.97
C LEU A 153 -1.84 2.94 -8.15
N GLY A 154 -2.58 2.02 -8.76
CA GLY A 154 -2.16 1.29 -9.95
C GLY A 154 -2.75 1.90 -11.22
N ARG A 155 -1.97 1.88 -12.31
CA ARG A 155 -2.42 2.21 -13.65
C ARG A 155 -1.95 1.13 -14.61
N ASP A 156 -2.89 0.50 -15.29
CA ASP A 156 -2.59 -0.53 -16.28
C ASP A 156 -1.92 0.04 -17.53
N THR A 157 -1.04 -0.75 -18.09
CA THR A 157 -0.31 -0.49 -19.32
C THR A 157 -0.32 -1.76 -20.18
N PRO A 158 0.07 -1.70 -21.46
CA PRO A 158 0.12 -2.90 -22.30
C PRO A 158 1.03 -4.02 -21.81
N PHE A 159 1.94 -3.75 -20.86
CA PHE A 159 2.93 -4.73 -20.40
C PHE A 159 2.86 -5.00 -18.88
N GLY A 160 1.82 -4.54 -18.21
CA GLY A 160 1.67 -4.68 -16.78
C GLY A 160 1.08 -3.42 -16.15
N MET A 161 1.41 -3.14 -14.89
CA MET A 161 0.86 -2.03 -14.12
C MET A 161 1.98 -1.13 -13.56
N VAL A 162 1.84 0.17 -13.70
CA VAL A 162 2.64 1.15 -12.93
C VAL A 162 1.95 1.37 -11.60
N LEU A 163 2.67 1.14 -10.51
CA LEU A 163 2.21 1.36 -9.14
C LEU A 163 2.91 2.56 -8.52
N ARG A 164 2.15 3.49 -7.98
CA ARG A 164 2.60 4.54 -7.08
C ARG A 164 2.22 4.17 -5.65
N SER A 165 3.21 3.95 -4.81
CA SER A 165 3.05 3.72 -3.38
C SER A 165 3.53 4.95 -2.64
N ASN A 166 2.66 5.55 -1.82
CA ASN A 166 3.00 6.74 -1.05
C ASN A 166 2.64 6.52 0.41
N PHE A 167 3.54 6.92 1.29
CA PHE A 167 3.39 6.80 2.72
C PHE A 167 3.64 8.15 3.39
N TRP A 168 2.83 8.49 4.40
CA TRP A 168 3.02 9.66 5.25
C TRP A 168 3.17 9.18 6.68
N LEU A 169 4.42 9.03 7.14
CA LEU A 169 4.73 8.56 8.49
C LEU A 169 4.63 9.71 9.49
N GLY A 170 4.12 9.41 10.68
CA GLY A 170 3.85 10.39 11.73
C GLY A 170 2.46 11.04 11.62
N CYS A 171 1.66 10.69 10.60
CA CYS A 171 0.35 11.27 10.39
C CYS A 171 -0.60 10.97 11.56
N GLY A 172 -1.22 12.02 12.12
CA GLY A 172 -2.20 11.91 13.20
C GLY A 172 -1.61 11.71 14.60
N LEU A 173 -0.29 11.54 14.74
CA LEU A 173 0.33 11.45 16.06
C LEU A 173 0.33 12.84 16.75
N PRO A 174 0.07 12.90 18.05
CA PRO A 174 0.09 14.14 18.82
C PRO A 174 1.52 14.55 19.22
N LEU A 175 2.41 14.67 18.23
CA LEU A 175 3.82 14.98 18.38
C LEU A 175 4.16 16.29 17.67
N SER A 176 5.10 17.05 18.20
CA SER A 176 5.66 18.22 17.54
C SER A 176 6.49 17.81 16.31
N PRO A 177 6.77 18.74 15.38
CA PRO A 177 7.65 18.46 14.24
C PRO A 177 9.04 17.92 14.67
N GLU A 178 9.59 18.45 15.76
CA GLU A 178 10.89 18.05 16.31
C GLU A 178 10.83 16.64 16.90
N GLU A 179 9.75 16.29 17.61
CA GLU A 179 9.53 14.94 18.12
C GLU A 179 9.33 13.94 16.98
N LEU A 180 8.56 14.30 15.93
CA LEU A 180 8.40 13.47 14.74
C LEU A 180 9.72 13.24 14.01
N GLU A 181 10.62 14.24 13.97
CA GLU A 181 11.93 14.06 13.35
C GLU A 181 12.80 13.04 14.11
N GLN A 182 12.66 12.98 15.43
CA GLN A 182 13.38 12.01 16.28
C GLN A 182 12.79 10.59 16.14
N GLU A 183 11.46 10.47 16.20
CA GLU A 183 10.75 9.20 16.14
C GLU A 183 10.72 8.58 14.72
N MET A 184 10.74 9.43 13.68
CA MET A 184 10.69 9.04 12.28
C MET A 184 11.95 9.53 11.54
N PRO A 185 13.14 8.96 11.80
CA PRO A 185 14.38 9.40 11.15
C PRO A 185 14.33 9.13 9.63
N LEU A 186 15.07 9.91 8.84
CA LEU A 186 15.17 9.73 7.38
C LEU A 186 15.55 8.30 6.99
N GLN A 187 16.35 7.62 7.82
CA GLN A 187 16.73 6.22 7.59
C GLN A 187 15.52 5.27 7.57
N LEU A 188 14.51 5.51 8.42
CA LEU A 188 13.26 4.75 8.39
C LEU A 188 12.56 4.89 7.03
N GLY A 189 12.50 6.11 6.50
CA GLY A 189 11.92 6.36 5.17
C GLY A 189 12.71 5.68 4.04
N LEU A 190 14.04 5.69 4.10
CA LEU A 190 14.89 4.99 3.12
C LEU A 190 14.69 3.48 3.19
N ASN A 191 14.57 2.94 4.39
CA ASN A 191 14.31 1.53 4.63
C ASN A 191 12.92 1.14 4.06
N LEU A 192 11.88 1.92 4.37
CA LEU A 192 10.53 1.70 3.85
C LEU A 192 10.49 1.82 2.32
N MET A 193 11.18 2.79 1.74
CA MET A 193 11.27 2.93 0.28
C MET A 193 11.88 1.69 -0.37
N LYS A 194 12.97 1.16 0.21
CA LYS A 194 13.62 -0.07 -0.25
C LYS A 194 12.69 -1.27 -0.07
N HIS A 195 12.10 -1.42 1.11
CA HIS A 195 11.16 -2.50 1.45
C HIS A 195 9.99 -2.53 0.47
N SER A 196 9.29 -1.40 0.31
CA SER A 196 8.15 -1.29 -0.60
C SER A 196 8.53 -1.60 -2.05
N TRP A 197 9.68 -1.14 -2.53
CA TRP A 197 10.14 -1.50 -3.88
C TRP A 197 10.39 -3.00 -4.02
N GLN A 198 10.97 -3.65 -3.00
CA GLN A 198 11.28 -5.08 -3.01
C GLN A 198 10.01 -5.94 -2.93
N GLU A 199 9.04 -5.57 -2.09
CA GLU A 199 7.80 -6.33 -1.94
C GLU A 199 7.03 -6.40 -3.28
N TRP A 200 6.94 -5.29 -4.02
CA TRP A 200 6.29 -5.29 -5.34
C TRP A 200 7.08 -6.07 -6.38
N PHE A 201 8.40 -6.04 -6.30
CA PHE A 201 9.26 -6.85 -7.16
C PHE A 201 9.05 -8.35 -6.93
N TYR A 202 8.87 -8.79 -5.68
CA TYR A 202 8.57 -10.18 -5.40
C TYR A 202 7.13 -10.54 -5.78
N LEU A 203 6.15 -9.70 -5.43
CA LEU A 203 4.73 -9.94 -5.71
C LEU A 203 4.48 -10.16 -7.21
N MET A 204 5.01 -9.33 -8.09
CA MET A 204 4.78 -9.43 -9.53
C MET A 204 5.23 -10.77 -10.13
N ARG A 205 6.13 -11.50 -9.46
CA ARG A 205 6.68 -12.76 -9.97
C ARG A 205 5.70 -13.92 -9.84
N PHE A 206 4.71 -13.83 -8.98
CA PHE A 206 3.77 -14.92 -8.74
C PHE A 206 2.29 -14.48 -8.79
N LEU A 207 1.98 -13.19 -8.60
CA LEU A 207 0.61 -12.69 -8.54
C LEU A 207 -0.25 -13.12 -9.73
N PRO A 208 0.19 -13.01 -11.00
CA PRO A 208 -0.63 -13.44 -12.14
C PRO A 208 -0.96 -14.93 -12.08
N ALA A 209 0.00 -15.78 -11.70
CA ALA A 209 -0.19 -17.22 -11.65
C ALA A 209 -1.16 -17.63 -10.52
N VAL A 210 -1.02 -17.03 -9.33
CA VAL A 210 -1.91 -17.29 -8.19
C VAL A 210 -3.32 -16.79 -8.49
N TYR A 211 -3.46 -15.58 -9.03
CA TYR A 211 -4.75 -15.03 -9.42
C TYR A 211 -5.52 -15.93 -10.40
N ILE A 212 -4.84 -16.42 -11.46
CA ILE A 212 -5.44 -17.33 -12.43
C ILE A 212 -5.78 -18.67 -11.77
N ALA A 213 -4.91 -19.21 -10.91
CA ALA A 213 -5.13 -20.50 -10.26
C ALA A 213 -6.34 -20.47 -9.30
N GLU A 214 -6.49 -19.41 -8.52
CA GLU A 214 -7.60 -19.24 -7.57
C GLU A 214 -8.94 -18.93 -8.27
N ARG A 215 -8.89 -18.30 -9.43
CA ARG A 215 -10.07 -17.90 -10.22
C ARG A 215 -10.19 -18.65 -11.56
N ARG A 216 -9.64 -19.85 -11.65
CA ARG A 216 -9.60 -20.65 -12.90
C ARG A 216 -10.97 -20.89 -13.54
N ASP A 217 -12.02 -20.87 -12.74
CA ASP A 217 -13.40 -21.07 -13.23
C ASP A 217 -14.05 -19.78 -13.75
N GLU A 218 -13.44 -18.62 -13.48
CA GLU A 218 -13.93 -17.28 -13.83
C GLU A 218 -13.07 -16.62 -14.92
N VAL A 219 -11.77 -16.90 -14.91
CA VAL A 219 -10.82 -16.31 -15.87
C VAL A 219 -10.75 -17.19 -17.12
N PRO A 220 -10.97 -16.64 -18.32
CA PRO A 220 -10.80 -17.41 -19.56
C PRO A 220 -9.40 -17.99 -19.65
N ALA A 221 -9.30 -19.26 -20.05
CA ALA A 221 -8.01 -19.87 -20.31
C ALA A 221 -7.20 -19.01 -21.30
N PRO A 222 -5.90 -18.75 -21.05
CA PRO A 222 -5.08 -18.07 -22.03
C PRO A 222 -5.12 -18.82 -23.37
N VAL A 223 -5.29 -18.07 -24.44
CA VAL A 223 -5.30 -18.65 -25.80
C VAL A 223 -3.91 -19.28 -26.02
N ALA A 224 -3.88 -20.57 -26.23
CA ALA A 224 -2.64 -21.23 -26.62
C ALA A 224 -2.17 -20.68 -27.97
N TRP A 225 -0.95 -20.21 -28.04
CA TRP A 225 -0.31 -19.73 -29.28
C TRP A 225 0.13 -20.91 -30.14
#